data_afdc37644951296b73522bc3ae124759
#
_entry.id   afdc37644951296b73522bc3ae124759
#
_cell.length_a   1.000
_cell.length_b   1.000
_cell.length_c   1.000
_cell.angle_alpha   90.00
_cell.angle_beta   90.00
_cell.angle_gamma   90.00
#
_symmetry.space_group_name_H-M   'P 1'
#
loop_
_entity.id
_entity.type
_entity.pdbx_description
1 polymer ?
#
loop_
_entity_poly.entity_id
_entity_poly.type
_entity_poly.pdbx_seq_one_letter_code
_entity_poly.pdbx_strand_id
1 'polypeptide(L)'
;MGSGKRLLMPYSAATRMRVASAGFAVLVLLQCCSAYKLVCYYTNWSQYRDGDGSCFPDAINRFLCTHIIYSFANISNNEIDTWEWNDVTLYDTLNSLKNRNPKLKTLLSVGGWNFGSQRFSRIASNTQRRRTFIRSVAPFLRTHGFDGLDLAWLYPGWRDKRHFTTLVKEMKAEFAKEAQPGTEQLLLSAAVSAGKVTIDSGYDIAQIAQYLDFISIMTYDFHGAWRQTTGHHSPLFRGQEDASPDRFSNVDYAVGYMLRLGAPASKLVMGIPTFGKSYTLASSETGVGAPVLGPGLPGRFTKEEGTLAYYEICDFLRGASVHRILGQQVPYATKGNQWVGYDDQESVKNKVQYLKNRQLAGAMVWALDMDDFRGSFCGQNLRFPLTNAIKDALAAA
;
A
#
# COMPACT_ATOMS: atom_id res chain seq x y z
N MET A 1 26.93 -73.79 -37.77
CA MET A 1 27.18 -73.58 -36.31
C MET A 1 27.93 -72.29 -36.15
N GLY A 2 27.30 -71.20 -35.88
CA GLY A 2 27.92 -69.89 -35.76
C GLY A 2 27.06 -69.03 -34.86
N SER A 3 27.54 -68.84 -33.64
CA SER A 3 26.90 -68.00 -32.58
C SER A 3 27.10 -66.54 -32.89
N GLY A 4 26.02 -65.85 -33.20
CA GLY A 4 26.02 -64.39 -33.36
C GLY A 4 25.83 -63.66 -32.03
N LYS A 5 26.88 -63.06 -31.48
CA LYS A 5 26.80 -62.12 -30.34
C LYS A 5 26.37 -60.75 -30.85
N ARG A 6 25.21 -60.23 -30.44
CA ARG A 6 24.81 -58.81 -30.62
C ARG A 6 25.58 -57.95 -29.58
N LEU A 7 26.41 -57.04 -30.06
CA LEU A 7 26.96 -55.97 -29.25
C LEU A 7 25.88 -54.90 -28.97
N LEU A 8 25.63 -54.66 -27.71
CA LEU A 8 24.91 -53.49 -27.23
C LEU A 8 25.89 -52.33 -27.14
N MET A 9 25.71 -51.28 -27.92
CA MET A 9 26.48 -50.03 -27.79
C MET A 9 25.98 -49.23 -26.57
N PRO A 10 26.87 -48.65 -25.77
CA PRO A 10 26.45 -47.84 -24.66
C PRO A 10 26.02 -46.43 -25.15
N TYR A 11 24.85 -45.97 -24.71
CA TYR A 11 24.39 -44.59 -24.91
C TYR A 11 25.37 -43.64 -24.27
N SER A 12 25.83 -42.64 -25.04
CA SER A 12 26.86 -41.71 -24.66
C SER A 12 26.39 -40.77 -23.51
N ALA A 13 27.30 -40.57 -22.56
CA ALA A 13 27.14 -39.68 -21.39
C ALA A 13 26.73 -38.23 -21.76
N ALA A 14 26.99 -37.81 -23.01
CA ALA A 14 26.66 -36.45 -23.50
C ALA A 14 25.13 -36.24 -23.64
N THR A 15 24.34 -37.25 -23.87
CA THR A 15 22.87 -37.12 -23.99
C THR A 15 22.21 -36.95 -22.62
N ARG A 16 22.76 -37.53 -21.55
CA ARG A 16 22.24 -37.35 -20.18
C ARG A 16 22.54 -35.94 -19.60
N MET A 17 23.65 -35.33 -19.98
CA MET A 17 24.00 -33.97 -19.52
C MET A 17 23.15 -32.87 -20.18
N ARG A 18 22.75 -33.06 -21.45
CA ARG A 18 21.90 -32.08 -22.15
C ARG A 18 20.44 -32.09 -21.64
N VAL A 19 19.90 -33.22 -21.23
CA VAL A 19 18.56 -33.34 -20.66
C VAL A 19 18.51 -32.75 -19.24
N ALA A 20 19.57 -32.93 -18.45
CA ALA A 20 19.66 -32.36 -17.11
C ALA A 20 19.81 -30.82 -17.15
N SER A 21 20.59 -30.27 -18.10
CA SER A 21 20.80 -28.83 -18.25
C SER A 21 19.52 -28.13 -18.79
N ALA A 22 18.77 -28.76 -19.68
CA ALA A 22 17.50 -28.20 -20.17
C ALA A 22 16.42 -28.21 -19.08
N GLY A 23 16.35 -29.24 -18.24
CA GLY A 23 15.45 -29.32 -17.11
C GLY A 23 15.76 -28.27 -16.02
N PHE A 24 17.04 -28.00 -15.76
CA PHE A 24 17.46 -26.99 -14.80
C PHE A 24 17.20 -25.56 -15.32
N ALA A 25 17.41 -25.28 -16.60
CA ALA A 25 17.10 -23.99 -17.22
C ALA A 25 15.59 -23.68 -17.23
N VAL A 26 14.75 -24.69 -17.48
CA VAL A 26 13.27 -24.54 -17.42
C VAL A 26 12.78 -24.33 -15.99
N LEU A 27 13.37 -24.98 -14.99
CA LEU A 27 13.05 -24.77 -13.57
C LEU A 27 13.45 -23.36 -13.08
N VAL A 28 14.60 -22.84 -13.53
CA VAL A 28 15.05 -21.48 -13.19
C VAL A 28 14.17 -20.42 -13.88
N LEU A 29 13.71 -20.66 -15.10
CA LEU A 29 12.79 -19.73 -15.81
C LEU A 29 11.36 -19.75 -15.25
N LEU A 30 10.91 -20.82 -14.61
CA LEU A 30 9.60 -20.90 -13.95
C LEU A 30 9.59 -20.21 -12.56
N GLN A 31 10.72 -19.92 -11.97
CA GLN A 31 10.83 -19.21 -10.68
C GLN A 31 10.75 -17.68 -10.79
N CYS A 32 10.71 -17.08 -11.98
CA CYS A 32 10.80 -15.64 -12.19
C CYS A 32 9.50 -14.93 -12.62
N CYS A 33 8.32 -15.52 -12.46
CA CYS A 33 7.06 -14.83 -12.78
C CYS A 33 6.08 -14.80 -11.61
N SER A 34 6.52 -14.32 -10.45
CA SER A 34 5.55 -13.76 -9.48
C SER A 34 5.21 -12.35 -9.96
N ALA A 35 4.02 -12.20 -10.54
CA ALA A 35 3.54 -10.88 -10.94
C ALA A 35 3.51 -9.95 -9.71
N TYR A 36 4.03 -8.72 -9.86
CA TYR A 36 3.98 -7.73 -8.79
C TYR A 36 2.55 -7.48 -8.31
N LYS A 37 2.39 -7.27 -7.00
CA LYS A 37 1.13 -6.82 -6.44
C LYS A 37 0.97 -5.31 -6.69
N LEU A 38 -0.22 -4.92 -7.13
CA LEU A 38 -0.68 -3.55 -7.05
C LEU A 38 -1.87 -3.54 -6.09
N VAL A 39 -1.61 -3.10 -4.86
CA VAL A 39 -2.58 -3.04 -3.76
C VAL A 39 -3.14 -1.63 -3.67
N CYS A 40 -4.44 -1.45 -3.86
CA CYS A 40 -5.05 -0.13 -3.93
C CYS A 40 -6.10 0.02 -2.83
N TYR A 41 -5.98 1.08 -2.02
CA TYR A 41 -6.98 1.42 -1.02
C TYR A 41 -8.09 2.27 -1.64
N TYR A 42 -9.32 1.97 -1.26
CA TYR A 42 -10.52 2.78 -1.49
C TYR A 42 -11.08 3.23 -0.13
N THR A 43 -11.42 4.52 0.00
CA THR A 43 -11.92 5.06 1.26
C THR A 43 -13.43 5.26 1.22
N ASN A 44 -14.17 4.70 2.19
CA ASN A 44 -15.63 4.74 2.21
C ASN A 44 -16.20 6.15 2.43
N TRP A 45 -15.46 7.06 3.06
CA TRP A 45 -15.87 8.46 3.23
C TRP A 45 -15.74 9.34 1.98
N SER A 46 -15.07 8.83 0.93
CA SER A 46 -14.97 9.54 -0.35
C SER A 46 -16.36 9.78 -0.99
N GLN A 47 -17.36 8.98 -0.64
CA GLN A 47 -18.74 9.15 -1.05
C GLN A 47 -19.35 10.49 -0.62
N TYR A 48 -18.85 11.12 0.46
CA TYR A 48 -19.38 12.35 1.02
C TYR A 48 -18.74 13.63 0.45
N ARG A 49 -17.77 13.51 -0.45
CA ARG A 49 -17.21 14.67 -1.13
C ARG A 49 -18.23 15.28 -2.08
N ASP A 50 -18.18 16.59 -2.24
CA ASP A 50 -19.16 17.29 -3.06
C ASP A 50 -19.00 16.98 -4.55
N GLY A 51 -20.10 16.84 -5.27
CA GLY A 51 -20.18 16.78 -6.72
C GLY A 51 -19.18 15.80 -7.36
N ASP A 52 -18.30 16.32 -8.21
CA ASP A 52 -17.31 15.49 -8.94
C ASP A 52 -16.21 14.89 -8.06
N GLY A 53 -16.07 15.33 -6.82
CA GLY A 53 -15.16 14.73 -5.84
C GLY A 53 -15.69 13.45 -5.19
N SER A 54 -17.00 13.17 -5.29
CA SER A 54 -17.62 11.97 -4.76
C SER A 54 -17.20 10.74 -5.53
N CYS A 55 -16.70 9.72 -4.82
CA CYS A 55 -16.19 8.47 -5.41
C CYS A 55 -16.84 7.25 -4.77
N PHE A 56 -17.34 6.34 -5.60
CA PHE A 56 -17.94 5.06 -5.20
C PHE A 56 -17.17 3.90 -5.83
N PRO A 57 -17.29 2.65 -5.30
CA PRO A 57 -16.54 1.50 -5.80
C PRO A 57 -16.78 1.15 -7.28
N ASP A 58 -17.96 1.48 -7.84
CA ASP A 58 -18.29 1.29 -9.26
C ASP A 58 -17.43 2.13 -10.21
N ALA A 59 -16.82 3.23 -9.69
CA ALA A 59 -15.86 4.03 -10.43
C ALA A 59 -14.57 3.27 -10.74
N ILE A 60 -14.26 2.20 -10.02
CA ILE A 60 -12.98 1.50 -10.10
C ILE A 60 -12.97 0.54 -11.30
N ASN A 61 -11.93 0.64 -12.13
CA ASN A 61 -11.69 -0.35 -13.17
C ASN A 61 -11.20 -1.66 -12.53
N ARG A 62 -11.95 -2.74 -12.70
CA ARG A 62 -11.65 -4.08 -12.16
C ARG A 62 -10.30 -4.67 -12.54
N PHE A 63 -9.66 -4.15 -13.60
CA PHE A 63 -8.34 -4.57 -14.06
C PHE A 63 -7.22 -3.60 -13.67
N LEU A 64 -7.53 -2.57 -12.88
CA LEU A 64 -6.55 -1.55 -12.48
C LEU A 64 -5.56 -2.13 -11.47
N CYS A 65 -6.05 -2.77 -10.42
CA CYS A 65 -5.26 -3.30 -9.31
C CYS A 65 -5.36 -4.82 -9.21
N THR A 66 -4.38 -5.47 -8.58
CA THR A 66 -4.43 -6.91 -8.25
C THR A 66 -5.21 -7.16 -6.96
N HIS A 67 -5.14 -6.19 -6.04
CA HIS A 67 -5.83 -6.22 -4.75
C HIS A 67 -6.50 -4.86 -4.53
N ILE A 68 -7.73 -4.86 -4.06
CA ILE A 68 -8.41 -3.64 -3.61
C ILE A 68 -8.75 -3.81 -2.14
N ILE A 69 -8.39 -2.82 -1.33
CA ILE A 69 -8.65 -2.81 0.11
C ILE A 69 -9.70 -1.73 0.39
N TYR A 70 -10.85 -2.16 0.91
CA TYR A 70 -11.92 -1.25 1.36
C TYR A 70 -11.60 -0.71 2.75
N SER A 71 -11.60 0.59 2.94
CA SER A 71 -11.25 1.29 4.17
C SER A 71 -12.37 2.20 4.63
N PHE A 72 -12.90 2.03 5.83
CA PHE A 72 -12.54 1.08 6.88
C PHE A 72 -13.77 0.41 7.47
N ALA A 73 -13.60 -0.79 8.01
CA ALA A 73 -14.54 -1.40 8.92
C ALA A 73 -14.29 -0.92 10.36
N ASN A 74 -15.28 -1.06 11.21
CA ASN A 74 -15.26 -0.77 12.63
C ASN A 74 -15.05 -2.05 13.47
N ILE A 75 -14.88 -1.88 14.77
CA ILE A 75 -15.03 -2.94 15.76
C ILE A 75 -16.04 -2.44 16.81
N SER A 76 -17.16 -3.11 16.95
CA SER A 76 -18.21 -2.85 17.92
C SER A 76 -18.38 -4.05 18.84
N ASN A 77 -18.49 -3.84 20.15
CA ASN A 77 -18.61 -4.93 21.14
C ASN A 77 -17.52 -6.02 21.04
N ASN A 78 -16.32 -5.65 20.59
CA ASN A 78 -15.18 -6.52 20.26
C ASN A 78 -15.41 -7.45 19.07
N GLU A 79 -16.33 -7.18 18.18
CA GLU A 79 -16.58 -7.89 16.92
C GLU A 79 -16.38 -6.92 15.75
N ILE A 80 -15.97 -7.46 14.59
CA ILE A 80 -15.89 -6.66 13.38
C ILE A 80 -17.28 -6.19 12.97
N ASP A 81 -17.39 -4.93 12.53
CA ASP A 81 -18.65 -4.29 12.20
C ASP A 81 -18.47 -3.29 11.05
N THR A 82 -19.53 -2.84 10.43
CA THR A 82 -19.52 -1.75 9.47
C THR A 82 -19.15 -0.42 10.14
N TRP A 83 -18.65 0.52 9.35
CA TRP A 83 -18.40 1.89 9.81
C TRP A 83 -19.50 2.84 9.31
N GLU A 84 -19.78 2.78 8.01
CA GLU A 84 -20.77 3.63 7.36
C GLU A 84 -22.11 2.90 7.26
N TRP A 85 -23.19 3.67 7.27
CA TRP A 85 -24.58 3.16 7.23
C TRP A 85 -24.87 2.31 5.99
N ASN A 86 -24.16 2.54 4.89
CA ASN A 86 -24.34 1.87 3.60
C ASN A 86 -23.18 0.93 3.23
N ASP A 87 -22.28 0.63 4.15
CA ASP A 87 -21.10 -0.20 3.87
C ASP A 87 -21.46 -1.53 3.22
N VAL A 88 -22.52 -2.21 3.69
CA VAL A 88 -22.94 -3.50 3.10
C VAL A 88 -23.23 -3.37 1.60
N THR A 89 -23.94 -2.32 1.18
CA THR A 89 -24.20 -2.05 -0.24
C THR A 89 -22.91 -1.76 -1.01
N LEU A 90 -21.97 -1.02 -0.39
CA LEU A 90 -20.69 -0.71 -1.02
C LEU A 90 -19.77 -1.93 -1.08
N TYR A 91 -19.83 -2.85 -0.11
CA TYR A 91 -19.14 -4.14 -0.15
C TYR A 91 -19.60 -4.97 -1.35
N ASP A 92 -20.92 -5.07 -1.54
CA ASP A 92 -21.50 -5.79 -2.70
C ASP A 92 -21.05 -5.16 -4.02
N THR A 93 -21.08 -3.83 -4.11
CA THR A 93 -20.62 -3.10 -5.29
C THR A 93 -19.13 -3.38 -5.58
N LEU A 94 -18.27 -3.30 -4.56
CA LEU A 94 -16.84 -3.58 -4.71
C LEU A 94 -16.59 -5.04 -5.12
N ASN A 95 -17.21 -5.99 -4.42
CA ASN A 95 -17.00 -7.42 -4.66
C ASN A 95 -17.57 -7.88 -6.00
N SER A 96 -18.58 -7.19 -6.55
CA SER A 96 -19.10 -7.44 -7.89
C SER A 96 -18.06 -7.24 -9.01
N LEU A 97 -17.00 -6.49 -8.77
CA LEU A 97 -15.89 -6.34 -9.72
C LEU A 97 -15.21 -7.67 -10.04
N LYS A 98 -15.22 -8.62 -9.09
CA LYS A 98 -14.67 -9.97 -9.26
C LYS A 98 -15.45 -10.82 -10.27
N ASN A 99 -16.73 -10.53 -10.51
CA ASN A 99 -17.56 -11.27 -11.47
C ASN A 99 -16.99 -11.26 -12.90
N ARG A 100 -16.22 -10.21 -13.22
CA ARG A 100 -15.56 -10.06 -14.53
C ARG A 100 -14.02 -10.09 -14.44
N ASN A 101 -13.47 -10.17 -13.23
CA ASN A 101 -12.04 -10.38 -12.98
C ASN A 101 -11.85 -11.31 -11.77
N PRO A 102 -11.94 -12.62 -11.94
CA PRO A 102 -11.83 -13.58 -10.84
C PRO A 102 -10.42 -13.62 -10.20
N LYS A 103 -9.42 -12.98 -10.82
CA LYS A 103 -8.07 -12.84 -10.24
C LYS A 103 -7.97 -11.69 -9.25
N LEU A 104 -8.91 -10.75 -9.27
CA LEU A 104 -8.95 -9.63 -8.33
C LEU A 104 -9.20 -10.15 -6.92
N LYS A 105 -8.38 -9.72 -5.97
CA LYS A 105 -8.59 -9.95 -4.54
C LYS A 105 -9.11 -8.69 -3.87
N THR A 106 -10.06 -8.85 -2.98
CA THR A 106 -10.62 -7.75 -2.19
C THR A 106 -10.43 -8.04 -0.71
N LEU A 107 -9.88 -7.06 0.03
CA LEU A 107 -9.71 -7.16 1.47
C LEU A 107 -10.52 -6.06 2.16
N LEU A 108 -10.95 -6.34 3.38
CA LEU A 108 -11.56 -5.35 4.24
C LEU A 108 -10.53 -4.86 5.25
N SER A 109 -10.24 -3.56 5.27
CA SER A 109 -9.35 -2.95 6.26
C SER A 109 -10.13 -2.54 7.49
N VAL A 110 -9.62 -2.87 8.66
CA VAL A 110 -10.23 -2.51 9.95
C VAL A 110 -9.33 -1.56 10.73
N GLY A 111 -9.91 -0.48 11.22
CA GLY A 111 -9.21 0.52 12.02
C GLY A 111 -9.12 1.88 11.36
N GLY A 112 -7.90 2.30 11.01
CA GLY A 112 -7.60 3.63 10.49
C GLY A 112 -7.40 4.67 11.58
N TRP A 113 -7.05 5.91 11.16
CA TRP A 113 -6.68 7.00 12.08
C TRP A 113 -7.80 7.34 13.08
N ASN A 114 -9.03 7.48 12.59
CA ASN A 114 -10.18 7.89 13.42
C ASN A 114 -10.64 6.79 14.39
N PHE A 115 -10.31 5.53 14.14
CA PHE A 115 -10.63 4.42 15.05
C PHE A 115 -9.86 4.56 16.38
N GLY A 116 -8.63 5.03 16.32
CA GLY A 116 -7.77 5.28 17.46
C GLY A 116 -7.06 4.04 18.00
N SER A 117 -5.79 4.21 18.33
CA SER A 117 -4.92 3.13 18.81
C SER A 117 -5.39 2.53 20.13
N GLN A 118 -6.00 3.32 21.02
CA GLN A 118 -6.42 2.84 22.35
C GLN A 118 -7.51 1.76 22.28
N ARG A 119 -8.41 1.83 21.29
CA ARG A 119 -9.45 0.81 21.09
C ARG A 119 -8.83 -0.53 20.70
N PHE A 120 -7.89 -0.52 19.77
CA PHE A 120 -7.13 -1.73 19.41
C PHE A 120 -6.32 -2.28 20.59
N SER A 121 -5.64 -1.43 21.34
CA SER A 121 -4.85 -1.83 22.51
C SER A 121 -5.71 -2.59 23.52
N ARG A 122 -6.93 -2.09 23.80
CA ARG A 122 -7.87 -2.76 24.73
C ARG A 122 -8.34 -4.13 24.22
N ILE A 123 -8.50 -4.28 22.91
CA ILE A 123 -8.90 -5.55 22.30
C ILE A 123 -7.72 -6.52 22.28
N ALA A 124 -6.59 -6.09 21.77
CA ALA A 124 -5.42 -6.94 21.57
C ALA A 124 -4.75 -7.40 22.86
N SER A 125 -4.77 -6.58 23.93
CA SER A 125 -4.17 -6.92 25.22
C SER A 125 -4.99 -7.91 26.04
N ASN A 126 -6.30 -8.03 25.81
CA ASN A 126 -7.18 -8.91 26.56
C ASN A 126 -7.51 -10.17 25.76
N THR A 127 -7.19 -11.35 26.27
CA THR A 127 -7.37 -12.64 25.58
C THR A 127 -8.81 -12.89 25.14
N GLN A 128 -9.80 -12.59 26.01
CA GLN A 128 -11.21 -12.83 25.70
C GLN A 128 -11.70 -11.88 24.57
N ARG A 129 -11.42 -10.57 24.69
CA ARG A 129 -11.78 -9.57 23.67
C ARG A 129 -11.13 -9.89 22.34
N ARG A 130 -9.84 -10.23 22.35
CA ARG A 130 -9.10 -10.62 21.17
C ARG A 130 -9.68 -11.85 20.47
N ARG A 131 -10.05 -12.88 21.24
CA ARG A 131 -10.72 -14.08 20.71
C ARG A 131 -12.10 -13.77 20.13
N THR A 132 -12.90 -12.92 20.78
CA THR A 132 -14.19 -12.47 20.26
C THR A 132 -14.01 -11.79 18.91
N PHE A 133 -13.07 -10.83 18.81
CA PHE A 133 -12.75 -10.17 17.57
C PHE A 133 -12.32 -11.16 16.46
N ILE A 134 -11.33 -12.00 16.76
CA ILE A 134 -10.79 -12.95 15.78
C ILE A 134 -11.87 -13.87 15.21
N ARG A 135 -12.74 -14.40 16.07
CA ARG A 135 -13.82 -15.31 15.67
C ARG A 135 -14.91 -14.64 14.84
N SER A 136 -15.13 -13.35 15.02
CA SER A 136 -16.13 -12.60 14.25
C SER A 136 -15.67 -12.31 12.81
N VAL A 137 -14.36 -12.27 12.55
CA VAL A 137 -13.81 -11.77 11.28
C VAL A 137 -14.10 -12.71 10.11
N ALA A 138 -13.76 -13.99 10.20
CA ALA A 138 -13.90 -14.88 9.05
C ALA A 138 -15.36 -15.03 8.57
N PRO A 139 -16.37 -15.24 9.45
CA PRO A 139 -17.77 -15.25 9.04
C PRO A 139 -18.20 -13.93 8.38
N PHE A 140 -17.78 -12.80 8.92
CA PHE A 140 -18.10 -11.48 8.36
C PHE A 140 -17.52 -11.31 6.94
N LEU A 141 -16.24 -11.63 6.76
CA LEU A 141 -15.59 -11.54 5.44
C LEU A 141 -16.26 -12.46 4.41
N ARG A 142 -16.58 -13.69 4.79
CA ARG A 142 -17.25 -14.65 3.89
C ARG A 142 -18.65 -14.19 3.51
N THR A 143 -19.42 -13.67 4.47
CA THR A 143 -20.79 -13.16 4.23
C THR A 143 -20.77 -12.01 3.22
N HIS A 144 -19.76 -11.14 3.28
CA HIS A 144 -19.64 -9.98 2.41
C HIS A 144 -18.73 -10.20 1.19
N GLY A 145 -18.26 -11.45 0.97
CA GLY A 145 -17.50 -11.82 -0.22
C GLY A 145 -16.07 -11.29 -0.28
N PHE A 146 -15.44 -10.92 0.83
CA PHE A 146 -14.04 -10.51 0.88
C PHE A 146 -13.09 -11.71 0.90
N ASP A 147 -11.89 -11.51 0.31
CA ASP A 147 -10.85 -12.53 0.26
C ASP A 147 -9.86 -12.43 1.43
N GLY A 148 -10.00 -11.44 2.31
CA GLY A 148 -9.10 -11.26 3.45
C GLY A 148 -9.35 -10.03 4.28
N LEU A 149 -8.54 -9.90 5.32
CA LEU A 149 -8.50 -8.78 6.26
C LEU A 149 -7.20 -8.00 6.09
N ASP A 150 -7.30 -6.67 6.19
CA ASP A 150 -6.16 -5.79 6.38
C ASP A 150 -6.25 -5.12 7.76
N LEU A 151 -5.16 -5.16 8.53
CA LEU A 151 -5.09 -4.54 9.85
C LEU A 151 -4.47 -3.14 9.74
N ALA A 152 -5.27 -2.10 9.97
CA ALA A 152 -4.84 -0.72 9.99
C ALA A 152 -4.82 -0.16 11.42
N TRP A 153 -4.04 -0.78 12.30
CA TRP A 153 -3.81 -0.26 13.64
C TRP A 153 -2.78 0.89 13.59
N LEU A 154 -3.24 2.13 13.69
CA LEU A 154 -2.44 3.35 13.57
C LEU A 154 -2.33 4.09 14.93
N TYR A 155 -1.32 3.83 15.78
CA TYR A 155 -0.28 2.81 15.65
C TYR A 155 -0.14 2.05 16.96
N PRO A 156 0.30 0.77 16.98
CA PRO A 156 0.65 0.10 18.21
C PRO A 156 1.85 0.80 18.85
N GLY A 157 1.80 1.00 20.16
CA GLY A 157 2.91 1.56 20.94
C GLY A 157 3.79 0.45 21.54
N TRP A 158 4.80 0.85 22.33
CA TRP A 158 5.74 -0.08 22.95
C TRP A 158 5.09 -1.15 23.86
N ARG A 159 3.96 -0.81 24.49
CA ARG A 159 3.15 -1.77 25.27
C ARG A 159 2.39 -2.75 24.40
N ASP A 160 2.10 -2.36 23.16
CA ASP A 160 1.25 -3.10 22.23
C ASP A 160 2.03 -4.00 21.26
N LYS A 161 3.34 -3.84 21.17
CA LYS A 161 4.21 -4.57 20.24
C LYS A 161 3.97 -6.09 20.27
N ARG A 162 3.94 -6.66 21.47
CA ARG A 162 3.64 -8.10 21.67
C ARG A 162 2.17 -8.42 21.38
N HIS A 163 1.26 -7.51 21.73
CA HIS A 163 -0.17 -7.69 21.51
C HIS A 163 -0.49 -7.71 20.02
N PHE A 164 0.15 -6.83 19.22
CA PHE A 164 0.00 -6.83 17.78
C PHE A 164 0.52 -8.14 17.16
N THR A 165 1.70 -8.59 17.56
CA THR A 165 2.25 -9.89 17.11
C THR A 165 1.32 -11.05 17.46
N THR A 166 0.78 -11.07 18.67
CA THR A 166 -0.16 -12.11 19.10
C THR A 166 -1.46 -12.07 18.31
N LEU A 167 -2.02 -10.87 18.05
CA LEU A 167 -3.22 -10.69 17.24
C LEU A 167 -3.03 -11.23 15.83
N VAL A 168 -1.96 -10.86 15.16
CA VAL A 168 -1.62 -11.32 13.80
C VAL A 168 -1.46 -12.84 13.76
N LYS A 169 -0.71 -13.41 14.70
CA LYS A 169 -0.50 -14.85 14.82
C LYS A 169 -1.81 -15.62 15.01
N GLU A 170 -2.62 -15.20 15.99
CA GLU A 170 -3.89 -15.87 16.29
C GLU A 170 -4.91 -15.71 15.15
N MET A 171 -4.95 -14.55 14.48
CA MET A 171 -5.79 -14.31 13.30
C MET A 171 -5.41 -15.24 12.15
N LYS A 172 -4.12 -15.35 11.84
CA LYS A 172 -3.65 -16.25 10.78
C LYS A 172 -3.96 -17.72 11.07
N ALA A 173 -3.86 -18.11 12.34
CA ALA A 173 -4.22 -19.47 12.78
C ALA A 173 -5.73 -19.73 12.63
N GLU A 174 -6.60 -18.76 12.94
CA GLU A 174 -8.04 -18.88 12.73
C GLU A 174 -8.40 -18.98 11.24
N PHE A 175 -7.76 -18.19 10.39
CA PHE A 175 -7.94 -18.28 8.92
C PHE A 175 -7.49 -19.63 8.35
N ALA A 176 -6.40 -20.19 8.88
CA ALA A 176 -5.95 -21.52 8.49
C ALA A 176 -6.91 -22.63 8.95
N LYS A 177 -7.53 -22.48 10.12
CA LYS A 177 -8.50 -23.42 10.67
C LYS A 177 -9.86 -23.33 9.96
N GLU A 178 -10.26 -22.14 9.54
CA GLU A 178 -11.53 -21.88 8.83
C GLU A 178 -11.48 -22.42 7.38
N ALA A 179 -10.30 -22.43 6.76
CA ALA A 179 -10.12 -22.86 5.40
C ALA A 179 -10.54 -24.32 5.21
N GLN A 180 -11.50 -24.56 4.31
CA GLN A 180 -12.01 -25.90 3.97
C GLN A 180 -11.43 -26.37 2.64
N PRO A 181 -11.39 -27.68 2.35
CA PRO A 181 -11.00 -28.19 1.05
C PRO A 181 -11.82 -27.54 -0.07
N GLY A 182 -11.13 -26.93 -1.05
CA GLY A 182 -11.77 -26.22 -2.16
C GLY A 182 -12.09 -24.76 -1.91
N THR A 183 -11.85 -24.22 -0.70
CA THR A 183 -12.01 -22.79 -0.38
C THR A 183 -10.63 -22.15 -0.19
N GLU A 184 -10.35 -21.07 -0.93
CA GLU A 184 -9.10 -20.33 -0.71
C GLU A 184 -9.05 -19.78 0.72
N GLN A 185 -7.88 -19.91 1.37
CA GLN A 185 -7.64 -19.34 2.68
C GLN A 185 -7.71 -17.82 2.61
N LEU A 186 -8.33 -17.20 3.62
CA LEU A 186 -8.38 -15.75 3.76
C LEU A 186 -6.97 -15.16 3.89
N LEU A 187 -6.75 -14.06 3.16
CA LEU A 187 -5.53 -13.29 3.23
C LEU A 187 -5.50 -12.44 4.51
N LEU A 188 -4.31 -12.24 5.04
CA LEU A 188 -4.07 -11.34 6.17
C LEU A 188 -2.95 -10.37 5.82
N SER A 189 -3.24 -9.08 5.79
CA SER A 189 -2.25 -8.02 5.60
C SER A 189 -2.30 -7.01 6.74
N ALA A 190 -1.33 -6.12 6.77
CA ALA A 190 -1.33 -4.99 7.68
C ALA A 190 -0.69 -3.76 7.02
N ALA A 191 -1.29 -2.59 7.26
CA ALA A 191 -0.68 -1.29 7.00
C ALA A 191 0.21 -0.91 8.18
N VAL A 192 1.50 -0.68 7.93
CA VAL A 192 2.49 -0.39 8.96
C VAL A 192 3.16 0.97 8.72
N SER A 193 3.57 1.61 9.81
CA SER A 193 4.29 2.88 9.76
C SER A 193 5.62 2.75 9.00
N ALA A 194 6.02 3.81 8.30
CA ALA A 194 7.35 3.98 7.73
C ALA A 194 8.30 4.77 8.65
N GLY A 195 7.79 5.39 9.71
CA GLY A 195 8.57 6.16 10.67
C GLY A 195 9.39 5.28 11.60
N LYS A 196 10.72 5.48 11.66
CA LYS A 196 11.64 4.67 12.46
C LYS A 196 11.20 4.48 13.90
N VAL A 197 10.83 5.55 14.59
CA VAL A 197 10.44 5.52 16.00
C VAL A 197 9.19 4.66 16.22
N THR A 198 8.21 4.76 15.33
CA THR A 198 6.98 3.95 15.39
C THR A 198 7.25 2.49 15.05
N ILE A 199 8.14 2.23 14.08
CA ILE A 199 8.55 0.85 13.76
C ILE A 199 9.20 0.20 14.99
N ASP A 200 10.17 0.88 15.60
CA ASP A 200 10.90 0.34 16.76
C ASP A 200 9.98 0.06 17.96
N SER A 201 9.04 0.95 18.21
CA SER A 201 8.14 0.83 19.36
C SER A 201 6.97 -0.13 19.13
N GLY A 202 6.45 -0.20 17.90
CA GLY A 202 5.15 -0.82 17.64
C GLY A 202 5.20 -2.23 17.04
N TYR A 203 6.29 -2.60 16.34
CA TYR A 203 6.28 -3.84 15.55
C TYR A 203 7.49 -4.74 15.82
N ASP A 204 7.24 -6.04 15.96
CA ASP A 204 8.24 -7.08 15.80
C ASP A 204 8.19 -7.57 14.35
N ILE A 205 8.94 -6.90 13.49
CA ILE A 205 8.86 -7.07 12.03
C ILE A 205 9.14 -8.52 11.62
N ALA A 206 10.18 -9.14 12.17
CA ALA A 206 10.54 -10.53 11.87
C ALA A 206 9.42 -11.51 12.23
N GLN A 207 8.73 -11.27 13.35
CA GLN A 207 7.65 -12.14 13.81
C GLN A 207 6.36 -11.93 13.00
N ILE A 208 5.92 -10.69 12.80
CA ILE A 208 4.67 -10.43 12.06
C ILE A 208 4.78 -10.85 10.60
N ALA A 209 5.97 -10.71 9.99
CA ALA A 209 6.21 -11.13 8.61
C ALA A 209 6.04 -12.65 8.38
N GLN A 210 6.11 -13.48 9.43
CA GLN A 210 5.84 -14.92 9.31
C GLN A 210 4.36 -15.20 9.05
N TYR A 211 3.47 -14.39 9.60
CA TYR A 211 2.03 -14.63 9.60
C TYR A 211 1.27 -13.80 8.55
N LEU A 212 1.77 -12.61 8.21
CA LEU A 212 1.16 -11.76 7.18
C LEU A 212 1.47 -12.28 5.77
N ASP A 213 0.50 -12.22 4.88
CA ASP A 213 0.66 -12.56 3.47
C ASP A 213 1.40 -11.46 2.71
N PHE A 214 1.17 -10.21 3.08
CA PHE A 214 1.96 -9.04 2.68
C PHE A 214 1.87 -7.91 3.72
N ILE A 215 2.82 -6.99 3.66
CA ILE A 215 2.96 -5.84 4.56
C ILE A 215 2.97 -4.57 3.72
N SER A 216 1.95 -3.73 3.88
CA SER A 216 1.87 -2.42 3.24
C SER A 216 2.62 -1.38 4.08
N ILE A 217 3.77 -0.92 3.59
CA ILE A 217 4.55 0.12 4.26
C ILE A 217 4.02 1.48 3.82
N MET A 218 3.52 2.29 4.74
CA MET A 218 3.00 3.63 4.48
C MET A 218 4.14 4.63 4.29
N THR A 219 4.83 4.55 3.16
CA THR A 219 6.00 5.36 2.77
C THR A 219 5.59 6.75 2.28
N TYR A 220 4.78 7.42 3.07
CA TYR A 220 4.31 8.80 2.89
C TYR A 220 4.06 9.44 4.26
N ASP A 221 3.64 10.69 4.28
CA ASP A 221 3.47 11.48 5.52
C ASP A 221 4.77 11.62 6.34
N PHE A 222 5.92 11.61 5.67
CA PHE A 222 7.20 11.89 6.32
C PHE A 222 7.35 13.36 6.73
N HIS A 223 6.71 14.28 5.99
CA HIS A 223 6.63 15.72 6.28
C HIS A 223 5.18 16.19 6.13
N GLY A 224 4.80 17.19 6.90
CA GLY A 224 3.48 17.80 6.87
C GLY A 224 3.43 19.07 7.73
N ALA A 225 2.27 19.70 7.86
CA ALA A 225 2.08 20.98 8.53
C ALA A 225 2.41 21.00 10.04
N TRP A 226 2.71 19.86 10.63
CA TRP A 226 3.29 19.75 11.99
C TRP A 226 4.77 20.16 12.05
N ARG A 227 5.39 20.44 10.91
CA ARG A 227 6.73 21.01 10.78
C ARG A 227 6.63 22.51 10.55
N GLN A 228 7.68 23.24 10.88
CA GLN A 228 7.78 24.69 10.68
C GLN A 228 8.37 25.07 9.31
N THR A 229 8.68 24.07 8.49
CA THR A 229 9.31 24.24 7.18
C THR A 229 8.67 23.32 6.15
N THR A 230 8.76 23.72 4.87
CA THR A 230 8.34 22.87 3.76
C THR A 230 9.22 21.63 3.64
N GLY A 231 8.62 20.52 3.23
CA GLY A 231 9.30 19.28 2.93
C GLY A 231 8.39 18.35 2.16
N HIS A 232 8.96 17.52 1.32
CA HIS A 232 8.17 16.54 0.57
C HIS A 232 7.75 15.38 1.48
N HIS A 233 6.47 15.02 1.45
CA HIS A 233 5.93 14.02 2.36
C HIS A 233 6.25 12.57 1.96
N SER A 234 6.70 12.33 0.73
CA SER A 234 7.05 10.99 0.25
C SER A 234 8.30 11.03 -0.66
N PRO A 235 9.45 11.55 -0.18
CA PRO A 235 10.67 11.59 -0.97
C PRO A 235 11.24 10.18 -1.15
N LEU A 236 11.71 9.84 -2.36
CA LEU A 236 12.28 8.52 -2.62
C LEU A 236 13.60 8.32 -1.85
N PHE A 237 14.48 9.32 -1.89
CA PHE A 237 15.77 9.30 -1.21
C PHE A 237 15.90 10.45 -0.23
N ARG A 238 16.89 10.35 0.65
CA ARG A 238 17.27 11.39 1.59
C ARG A 238 17.67 12.68 0.85
N GLY A 239 17.18 13.83 1.30
CA GLY A 239 17.66 15.13 0.88
C GLY A 239 19.05 15.45 1.42
N GLN A 240 19.82 16.31 0.72
CA GLN A 240 21.15 16.70 1.15
C GLN A 240 21.13 17.44 2.49
N GLU A 241 20.10 18.25 2.72
CA GLU A 241 19.93 19.05 3.94
C GLU A 241 19.26 18.28 5.10
N ASP A 242 18.81 17.02 4.87
CA ASP A 242 18.12 16.25 5.89
C ASP A 242 19.09 15.84 7.02
N ALA A 243 19.05 16.60 8.12
CA ALA A 243 19.75 16.27 9.34
C ALA A 243 18.97 15.25 10.19
N SER A 244 19.51 14.82 11.31
CA SER A 244 18.77 13.99 12.27
C SER A 244 17.66 14.84 12.94
N PRO A 245 16.39 14.36 13.06
CA PRO A 245 15.93 13.01 12.72
C PRO A 245 15.48 12.80 11.26
N ASP A 246 15.42 13.85 10.43
CA ASP A 246 14.80 13.84 9.10
C ASP A 246 15.53 12.93 8.09
N ARG A 247 16.79 12.62 8.34
CA ARG A 247 17.57 11.63 7.55
C ARG A 247 16.88 10.27 7.40
N PHE A 248 15.89 9.96 8.26
CA PHE A 248 15.11 8.73 8.26
C PHE A 248 13.77 8.87 7.52
N SER A 249 13.39 10.09 7.16
CA SER A 249 12.07 10.45 6.61
C SER A 249 12.06 10.34 5.09
N ASN A 250 12.33 9.15 4.56
CA ASN A 250 12.30 8.86 3.12
C ASN A 250 12.00 7.37 2.85
N VAL A 251 11.59 7.08 1.62
CA VAL A 251 11.19 5.74 1.19
C VAL A 251 12.34 4.74 1.28
N ASP A 252 13.54 5.10 0.78
CA ASP A 252 14.70 4.19 0.77
C ASP A 252 15.09 3.77 2.18
N TYR A 253 15.12 4.72 3.12
CA TYR A 253 15.43 4.39 4.51
C TYR A 253 14.37 3.44 5.10
N ALA A 254 13.07 3.75 4.94
CA ALA A 254 12.00 2.95 5.52
C ALA A 254 11.99 1.52 4.99
N VAL A 255 12.09 1.34 3.67
CA VAL A 255 12.18 0.02 3.02
C VAL A 255 13.43 -0.74 3.48
N GLY A 256 14.59 -0.10 3.40
CA GLY A 256 15.85 -0.70 3.84
C GLY A 256 15.83 -1.07 5.33
N TYR A 257 15.12 -0.30 6.16
CA TYR A 257 14.99 -0.59 7.58
C TYR A 257 14.12 -1.81 7.83
N MET A 258 12.96 -1.93 7.16
CA MET A 258 12.11 -3.12 7.24
C MET A 258 12.84 -4.41 6.83
N LEU A 259 13.62 -4.35 5.74
CA LEU A 259 14.45 -5.48 5.30
C LEU A 259 15.49 -5.88 6.35
N ARG A 260 16.19 -4.90 6.96
CA ARG A 260 17.15 -5.15 8.04
C ARG A 260 16.52 -5.75 9.29
N LEU A 261 15.25 -5.42 9.59
CA LEU A 261 14.49 -5.98 10.70
C LEU A 261 13.91 -7.38 10.39
N GLY A 262 14.20 -7.95 9.23
CA GLY A 262 13.88 -9.32 8.87
C GLY A 262 12.58 -9.51 8.09
N ALA A 263 11.98 -8.46 7.53
CA ALA A 263 10.88 -8.63 6.60
C ALA A 263 11.41 -9.18 5.26
N PRO A 264 10.85 -10.27 4.72
CA PRO A 264 11.19 -10.71 3.36
C PRO A 264 10.74 -9.69 2.32
N ALA A 265 11.61 -9.34 1.36
CA ALA A 265 11.27 -8.41 0.28
C ALA A 265 10.00 -8.84 -0.47
N SER A 266 9.83 -10.16 -0.68
CA SER A 266 8.65 -10.78 -1.32
C SER A 266 7.33 -10.59 -0.57
N LYS A 267 7.34 -10.01 0.62
CA LYS A 267 6.14 -9.65 1.40
C LYS A 267 5.95 -8.15 1.58
N LEU A 268 6.93 -7.33 1.21
CA LEU A 268 6.85 -5.87 1.36
C LEU A 268 6.18 -5.23 0.15
N VAL A 269 5.15 -4.43 0.40
CA VAL A 269 4.45 -3.62 -0.60
C VAL A 269 4.67 -2.15 -0.26
N MET A 270 5.30 -1.42 -1.18
CA MET A 270 5.75 -0.04 -0.95
C MET A 270 4.62 0.96 -1.22
N GLY A 271 4.32 1.83 -0.25
CA GLY A 271 3.30 2.86 -0.36
C GLY A 271 3.65 3.99 -1.32
N ILE A 272 2.72 4.34 -2.19
CA ILE A 272 2.79 5.48 -3.11
C ILE A 272 1.51 6.29 -2.92
N PRO A 273 1.62 7.59 -2.54
CA PRO A 273 0.46 8.42 -2.34
C PRO A 273 -0.09 8.97 -3.66
N THR A 274 -1.40 9.11 -3.74
CA THR A 274 -2.11 9.87 -4.79
C THR A 274 -2.67 11.19 -4.24
N PHE A 275 -1.98 11.73 -3.23
CA PHE A 275 -2.25 13.02 -2.60
C PHE A 275 -0.95 13.76 -2.35
N GLY A 276 -1.05 15.05 -2.04
CA GLY A 276 0.09 15.89 -1.66
C GLY A 276 -0.11 16.54 -0.31
N LYS A 277 0.99 16.87 0.36
CA LYS A 277 0.98 17.71 1.55
C LYS A 277 1.30 19.14 1.17
N SER A 278 0.46 20.07 1.65
CA SER A 278 0.52 21.48 1.31
C SER A 278 0.77 22.37 2.51
N TYR A 279 1.34 23.54 2.24
CA TYR A 279 1.75 24.50 3.26
C TYR A 279 1.43 25.93 2.81
N THR A 280 1.19 26.81 3.79
CA THR A 280 1.15 28.25 3.58
C THR A 280 2.51 28.83 3.97
N LEU A 281 3.22 29.42 3.00
CA LEU A 281 4.57 29.99 3.18
C LEU A 281 4.52 31.23 4.05
N ALA A 282 5.53 31.41 4.90
CA ALA A 282 5.70 32.56 5.77
C ALA A 282 6.52 33.72 5.13
N SER A 283 7.20 33.43 4.02
CA SER A 283 8.08 34.40 3.32
C SER A 283 8.01 34.20 1.79
N SER A 284 8.82 34.96 1.07
CA SER A 284 9.00 34.79 -0.37
C SER A 284 9.87 33.56 -0.76
N GLU A 285 10.47 32.90 0.23
CA GLU A 285 11.21 31.65 -0.02
C GLU A 285 10.25 30.54 -0.40
N THR A 286 10.57 29.82 -1.47
CA THR A 286 9.70 28.80 -2.06
C THR A 286 10.36 27.42 -2.17
N GLY A 287 11.60 27.29 -1.72
CA GLY A 287 12.35 26.05 -1.75
C GLY A 287 11.92 25.02 -0.70
N VAL A 288 12.55 23.86 -0.71
CA VAL A 288 12.49 22.90 0.39
C VAL A 288 13.20 23.53 1.61
N GLY A 289 12.61 23.39 2.78
CA GLY A 289 13.11 24.05 4.00
C GLY A 289 12.59 25.47 4.22
N ALA A 290 11.81 26.03 3.29
CA ALA A 290 11.22 27.37 3.45
C ALA A 290 10.30 27.44 4.68
N PRO A 291 10.31 28.55 5.44
CA PRO A 291 9.48 28.68 6.62
C PRO A 291 7.99 28.76 6.26
N VAL A 292 7.14 28.14 7.10
CA VAL A 292 5.69 28.09 6.89
C VAL A 292 4.91 28.71 8.04
N LEU A 293 3.74 29.26 7.72
CA LEU A 293 2.75 29.72 8.69
C LEU A 293 1.89 28.57 9.24
N GLY A 294 1.75 27.51 8.46
CA GLY A 294 0.91 26.36 8.80
C GLY A 294 0.50 25.55 7.58
N PRO A 295 -0.58 24.77 7.69
CA PRO A 295 -1.10 23.99 6.59
C PRO A 295 -1.48 24.86 5.40
N GLY A 296 -1.42 24.28 4.22
CA GLY A 296 -1.97 24.88 3.00
C GLY A 296 -3.49 24.97 3.05
N LEU A 297 -4.05 25.82 2.20
CA LEU A 297 -5.50 25.99 2.09
C LEU A 297 -6.17 24.66 1.74
N PRO A 298 -7.38 24.40 2.29
CA PRO A 298 -8.12 23.18 2.00
C PRO A 298 -8.50 23.10 0.52
N GLY A 299 -8.43 21.88 -0.03
CA GLY A 299 -8.90 21.59 -1.37
C GLY A 299 -10.42 21.76 -1.52
N ARG A 300 -10.87 21.97 -2.75
CA ARG A 300 -12.29 22.20 -3.05
C ARG A 300 -13.16 21.00 -2.63
N PHE A 301 -12.65 19.78 -2.80
CA PHE A 301 -13.41 18.54 -2.60
C PHE A 301 -13.02 17.82 -1.31
N THR A 302 -11.73 17.72 -1.02
CA THR A 302 -11.23 17.08 0.22
C THR A 302 -11.54 17.91 1.45
N LYS A 303 -11.57 19.24 1.33
CA LYS A 303 -11.81 20.21 2.42
C LYS A 303 -10.88 20.01 3.63
N GLU A 304 -9.73 19.39 3.42
CA GLU A 304 -8.73 19.11 4.44
C GLU A 304 -7.56 20.09 4.31
N GLU A 305 -7.30 20.88 5.35
CA GLU A 305 -6.13 21.76 5.39
C GLU A 305 -4.83 20.95 5.35
N GLY A 306 -3.88 21.39 4.55
CA GLY A 306 -2.56 20.76 4.43
C GLY A 306 -2.55 19.45 3.61
N THR A 307 -3.68 19.06 2.99
CA THR A 307 -3.77 17.88 2.15
C THR A 307 -4.57 18.20 0.89
N LEU A 308 -4.05 17.82 -0.27
CA LEU A 308 -4.74 17.93 -1.56
C LEU A 308 -4.75 16.57 -2.25
N ALA A 309 -5.91 16.13 -2.75
CA ALA A 309 -5.98 14.99 -3.65
C ALA A 309 -5.25 15.31 -4.97
N TYR A 310 -4.75 14.31 -5.69
CA TYR A 310 -4.01 14.52 -6.93
C TYR A 310 -4.85 15.28 -7.97
N TYR A 311 -6.14 15.02 -8.08
CA TYR A 311 -7.00 15.78 -8.97
C TYR A 311 -7.15 17.26 -8.57
N GLU A 312 -7.06 17.61 -7.28
CA GLU A 312 -7.02 19.00 -6.82
C GLU A 312 -5.66 19.66 -7.10
N ILE A 313 -4.58 18.86 -7.03
CA ILE A 313 -3.23 19.29 -7.41
C ILE A 313 -3.21 19.60 -8.91
N CYS A 314 -3.85 18.81 -9.76
CA CYS A 314 -3.96 19.11 -11.20
C CYS A 314 -4.57 20.49 -11.48
N ASP A 315 -5.59 20.88 -10.72
CA ASP A 315 -6.16 22.23 -10.80
C ASP A 315 -5.21 23.29 -10.22
N PHE A 316 -4.53 22.99 -9.13
CA PHE A 316 -3.53 23.87 -8.54
C PHE A 316 -2.39 24.18 -9.50
N LEU A 317 -1.93 23.18 -10.25
CA LEU A 317 -0.81 23.29 -11.20
C LEU A 317 -1.09 24.25 -12.36
N ARG A 318 -2.34 24.59 -12.65
CA ARG A 318 -2.68 25.61 -13.63
C ARG A 318 -2.23 26.98 -13.16
N GLY A 319 -1.11 27.45 -13.74
CA GLY A 319 -0.47 28.72 -13.38
C GLY A 319 0.41 28.65 -12.13
N ALA A 320 0.78 27.47 -11.67
CA ALA A 320 1.78 27.26 -10.63
C ALA A 320 3.20 27.14 -11.21
N SER A 321 4.21 27.44 -10.40
CA SER A 321 5.60 27.11 -10.69
C SER A 321 5.90 25.71 -10.19
N VAL A 322 6.32 24.81 -11.12
CA VAL A 322 6.63 23.41 -10.82
C VAL A 322 8.13 23.22 -10.75
N HIS A 323 8.58 22.54 -9.72
CA HIS A 323 9.99 22.26 -9.45
C HIS A 323 10.19 20.77 -9.19
N ARG A 324 11.41 20.26 -9.46
CA ARG A 324 11.79 18.88 -9.13
C ARG A 324 12.93 18.86 -8.14
N ILE A 325 12.76 18.12 -7.07
CA ILE A 325 13.81 17.86 -6.08
C ILE A 325 14.62 16.67 -6.60
N LEU A 326 15.66 16.95 -7.39
CA LEU A 326 16.43 15.93 -8.10
C LEU A 326 16.98 14.84 -7.18
N GLY A 327 17.55 15.22 -6.03
CA GLY A 327 18.09 14.26 -5.05
C GLY A 327 17.03 13.35 -4.42
N GLN A 328 15.80 13.81 -4.33
CA GLN A 328 14.66 13.07 -3.76
C GLN A 328 13.77 12.42 -4.83
N GLN A 329 13.96 12.76 -6.10
CA GLN A 329 13.24 12.27 -7.28
C GLN A 329 11.71 12.50 -7.23
N VAL A 330 11.29 13.62 -6.69
CA VAL A 330 9.88 14.00 -6.52
C VAL A 330 9.66 15.46 -6.87
N PRO A 331 8.44 15.85 -7.33
CA PRO A 331 8.11 17.24 -7.64
C PRO A 331 7.50 17.98 -6.44
N TYR A 332 7.60 19.30 -6.47
CA TYR A 332 6.74 20.21 -5.73
C TYR A 332 6.29 21.37 -6.60
N ALA A 333 5.26 22.05 -6.19
CA ALA A 333 4.77 23.22 -6.89
C ALA A 333 4.42 24.34 -5.93
N THR A 334 4.51 25.61 -6.44
CA THR A 334 4.16 26.81 -5.69
C THR A 334 3.24 27.72 -6.49
N LYS A 335 2.27 28.34 -5.81
CA LYS A 335 1.34 29.30 -6.39
C LYS A 335 0.98 30.35 -5.34
N GLY A 336 1.41 31.60 -5.55
CA GLY A 336 1.33 32.61 -4.50
C GLY A 336 2.12 32.17 -3.26
N ASN A 337 1.48 32.18 -2.11
CA ASN A 337 2.06 31.70 -0.85
C ASN A 337 1.71 30.23 -0.53
N GLN A 338 1.19 29.46 -1.50
CA GLN A 338 0.88 28.04 -1.32
C GLN A 338 1.98 27.18 -1.94
N TRP A 339 2.36 26.12 -1.22
CA TRP A 339 3.35 25.14 -1.61
C TRP A 339 2.74 23.74 -1.49
N VAL A 340 3.00 22.83 -2.42
CA VAL A 340 2.55 21.44 -2.35
C VAL A 340 3.63 20.49 -2.84
N GLY A 341 3.98 19.48 -2.03
CA GLY A 341 4.79 18.34 -2.42
C GLY A 341 3.88 17.16 -2.78
N TYR A 342 4.10 16.55 -3.93
CA TYR A 342 3.22 15.52 -4.48
C TYR A 342 4.00 14.52 -5.35
N ASP A 343 3.35 13.48 -5.79
CA ASP A 343 3.87 12.57 -6.81
C ASP A 343 3.22 12.83 -8.17
N ASP A 344 4.02 12.78 -9.22
CA ASP A 344 3.58 12.80 -10.63
C ASP A 344 3.87 11.47 -11.32
N GLN A 345 3.51 11.33 -12.60
CA GLN A 345 3.75 10.08 -13.33
C GLN A 345 5.24 9.71 -13.44
N GLU A 346 6.15 10.69 -13.43
CA GLU A 346 7.59 10.44 -13.45
C GLU A 346 8.06 9.91 -12.10
N SER A 347 7.72 10.57 -11.00
CA SER A 347 8.15 10.14 -9.67
C SER A 347 7.59 8.77 -9.30
N VAL A 348 6.34 8.44 -9.67
CA VAL A 348 5.78 7.10 -9.40
C VAL A 348 6.49 6.02 -10.23
N LYS A 349 6.90 6.30 -11.47
CA LYS A 349 7.73 5.38 -12.28
C LYS A 349 9.10 5.14 -11.64
N ASN A 350 9.74 6.20 -11.14
CA ASN A 350 11.01 6.09 -10.42
C ASN A 350 10.87 5.25 -9.14
N LYS A 351 9.79 5.44 -8.38
CA LYS A 351 9.44 4.63 -7.21
C LYS A 351 9.20 3.16 -7.59
N VAL A 352 8.54 2.89 -8.71
CA VAL A 352 8.35 1.52 -9.20
C VAL A 352 9.69 0.89 -9.63
N GLN A 353 10.53 1.62 -10.34
CA GLN A 353 11.87 1.11 -10.68
C GLN A 353 12.68 0.79 -9.43
N TYR A 354 12.61 1.64 -8.41
CA TYR A 354 13.25 1.40 -7.11
C TYR A 354 12.74 0.10 -6.46
N LEU A 355 11.41 -0.10 -6.37
CA LEU A 355 10.86 -1.30 -5.75
C LEU A 355 11.26 -2.59 -6.50
N LYS A 356 11.35 -2.54 -7.84
CA LYS A 356 11.84 -3.64 -8.66
C LYS A 356 13.30 -3.97 -8.34
N ASN A 357 14.15 -2.95 -8.27
CA ASN A 357 15.57 -3.11 -7.92
C ASN A 357 15.75 -3.70 -6.51
N ARG A 358 14.82 -3.44 -5.60
CA ARG A 358 14.78 -4.01 -4.25
C ARG A 358 14.06 -5.35 -4.17
N GLN A 359 13.52 -5.87 -5.29
CA GLN A 359 12.77 -7.13 -5.37
C GLN A 359 11.58 -7.19 -4.40
N LEU A 360 10.90 -6.05 -4.19
CA LEU A 360 9.72 -6.00 -3.33
C LEU A 360 8.53 -6.73 -3.96
N ALA A 361 7.53 -7.07 -3.14
CA ALA A 361 6.31 -7.74 -3.60
C ALA A 361 5.45 -6.88 -4.54
N GLY A 362 5.59 -5.55 -4.46
CA GLY A 362 4.82 -4.63 -5.30
C GLY A 362 4.65 -3.24 -4.72
N ALA A 363 3.66 -2.53 -5.25
CA ALA A 363 3.26 -1.18 -4.83
C ALA A 363 1.91 -1.19 -4.11
N MET A 364 1.74 -0.26 -3.17
CA MET A 364 0.47 0.06 -2.54
C MET A 364 0.10 1.51 -2.87
N VAL A 365 -1.15 1.78 -3.22
CA VAL A 365 -1.68 3.11 -3.53
C VAL A 365 -2.62 3.57 -2.42
N TRP A 366 -2.34 4.72 -1.83
CA TRP A 366 -3.23 5.44 -0.93
C TRP A 366 -3.61 6.78 -1.54
N ALA A 367 -4.81 6.96 -2.06
CA ALA A 367 -5.92 6.06 -2.25
C ALA A 367 -6.51 6.28 -3.65
N LEU A 368 -7.26 5.32 -4.18
CA LEU A 368 -7.87 5.41 -5.51
C LEU A 368 -8.76 6.64 -5.70
N ASP A 369 -9.52 6.97 -4.66
CA ASP A 369 -10.43 8.11 -4.64
C ASP A 369 -9.73 9.47 -4.51
N MET A 370 -8.41 9.49 -4.37
CA MET A 370 -7.58 10.70 -4.41
C MET A 370 -6.79 10.85 -5.72
N ASP A 371 -6.71 9.82 -6.58
CA ASP A 371 -6.24 9.93 -7.96
C ASP A 371 -7.34 10.56 -8.83
N ASP A 372 -7.04 11.00 -10.05
CA ASP A 372 -8.09 11.48 -10.97
C ASP A 372 -8.97 10.32 -11.47
N PHE A 373 -9.84 9.84 -10.59
CA PHE A 373 -10.70 8.68 -10.85
C PHE A 373 -11.75 8.93 -11.94
N ARG A 374 -12.04 10.19 -12.26
CA ARG A 374 -12.92 10.58 -13.38
C ARG A 374 -12.16 10.78 -14.69
N GLY A 375 -10.88 11.16 -14.62
CA GLY A 375 -10.07 11.52 -15.80
C GLY A 375 -10.36 12.91 -16.34
N SER A 376 -11.11 13.73 -15.62
CA SER A 376 -11.57 15.05 -16.09
C SER A 376 -10.80 16.22 -15.51
N PHE A 377 -10.01 16.01 -14.46
CA PHE A 377 -9.33 17.10 -13.76
C PHE A 377 -7.91 17.37 -14.30
N CYS A 378 -7.16 16.32 -14.60
CA CYS A 378 -5.74 16.42 -15.00
C CYS A 378 -5.53 16.67 -16.51
N GLY A 379 -6.59 16.85 -17.30
CA GLY A 379 -6.52 17.26 -18.71
C GLY A 379 -6.07 16.18 -19.68
N GLN A 380 -5.88 14.93 -19.23
CA GLN A 380 -5.40 13.81 -20.06
C GLN A 380 -6.54 12.90 -20.52
N ASN A 381 -7.77 13.12 -20.09
CA ASN A 381 -8.92 12.23 -20.30
C ASN A 381 -8.63 10.77 -19.87
N LEU A 382 -7.70 10.59 -18.94
CA LEU A 382 -7.26 9.31 -18.40
C LEU A 382 -7.70 9.18 -16.96
N ARG A 383 -8.51 8.18 -16.69
CA ARG A 383 -8.91 7.85 -15.31
C ARG A 383 -7.75 7.20 -14.57
N PHE A 384 -7.55 7.57 -13.32
CA PHE A 384 -6.49 7.05 -12.45
C PHE A 384 -5.08 7.18 -13.07
N PRO A 385 -4.64 8.40 -13.46
CA PRO A 385 -3.37 8.56 -14.20
C PRO A 385 -2.14 8.11 -13.42
N LEU A 386 -2.06 8.35 -12.12
CA LEU A 386 -0.94 7.88 -11.30
C LEU A 386 -0.99 6.35 -11.11
N THR A 387 -2.15 5.80 -10.78
CA THR A 387 -2.31 4.36 -10.57
C THR A 387 -2.06 3.56 -11.85
N ASN A 388 -2.49 4.08 -13.02
CA ASN A 388 -2.15 3.47 -14.31
C ASN A 388 -0.65 3.55 -14.60
N ALA A 389 0.01 4.69 -14.33
CA ALA A 389 1.46 4.80 -14.49
C ALA A 389 2.23 3.79 -13.61
N ILE A 390 1.77 3.55 -12.38
CA ILE A 390 2.32 2.51 -11.50
C ILE A 390 2.10 1.12 -12.10
N LYS A 391 0.87 0.81 -12.52
CA LYS A 391 0.51 -0.48 -13.14
C LYS A 391 1.37 -0.78 -14.35
N ASP A 392 1.49 0.17 -15.28
CA ASP A 392 2.26 0.00 -16.51
C ASP A 392 3.76 -0.16 -16.22
N ALA A 393 4.28 0.62 -15.27
CA ALA A 393 5.66 0.49 -14.83
C ALA A 393 5.94 -0.86 -14.13
N LEU A 394 4.98 -1.42 -13.38
CA LEU A 394 5.11 -2.76 -12.79
C LEU A 394 5.10 -3.86 -13.87
N ALA A 395 4.32 -3.69 -14.93
CA ALA A 395 4.20 -4.63 -16.04
C ALA A 395 5.39 -4.55 -17.03
N ALA A 396 6.07 -3.41 -17.12
CA ALA A 396 7.27 -3.27 -17.96
C ALA A 396 8.37 -4.24 -17.54
N ALA A 397 9.15 -4.76 -18.50
CA ALA A 397 10.24 -5.71 -18.25
C ALA A 397 11.41 -5.09 -17.45
#